data_8f494de4564b96f6c9b72a191dc6fcda
#
_entry.id   8f494de4564b96f6c9b72a191dc6fcda
#
_cell.length_a   1.000
_cell.length_b   1.000
_cell.length_c   1.000
_cell.angle_alpha   90.00
_cell.angle_beta   90.00
_cell.angle_gamma   90.00
#
_symmetry.space_group_name_H-M   'P 1'
#
loop_
_entity.id
_entity.type
_entity.pdbx_description
1 polymer ?
#
loop_
_entity_poly.entity_id
_entity_poly.type
_entity_poly.pdbx_seq_one_letter_code
_entity_poly.pdbx_strand_id
1 'polypeptide(L)'
;MKKLSQKLILQKVLGKIIRIIGFLAFLTFAFFLVTWYGVPERGSAKYGVTFSTVMARQLEIDPRATYDAIVDDLGARLIRLPVYWSDIEREDGKFDFSEYDYFFARAEEKGVMIIPVVGRKLPRWPECHIPEWSKPLSAQEFQKRVEAEIRAVVSRYAASPAVIRWQIENEPFHIYGSGCADKKISAGDVDAQIAIVRSLDSRPIMLTDSGEQGIWSSSLKRADYLGISMYYQVWNDTLKVVRFPFGPGFYRIKGFLFGWFYPDKKIIVSELQAEPWGPVLLPYVDFELQLRLMNEKRFREVIRRARLAGFEENIL
;
A
#
# COMPACT_ATOMS: atom_id res chain seq x y z
N MET A 1 -29.73 60.39 5.65
CA MET A 1 -29.72 59.37 6.72
C MET A 1 -29.67 57.92 6.16
N LYS A 2 -30.50 57.48 5.20
CA LYS A 2 -30.46 56.06 4.66
C LYS A 2 -29.10 55.61 4.11
N LYS A 3 -28.38 56.49 3.32
CA LYS A 3 -27.06 56.12 2.76
C LYS A 3 -25.96 55.91 3.81
N LEU A 4 -26.00 56.66 4.93
CA LEU A 4 -25.04 56.53 6.03
C LEU A 4 -25.24 55.20 6.80
N SER A 5 -26.53 54.80 7.02
CA SER A 5 -26.91 53.53 7.64
C SER A 5 -26.46 52.35 6.81
N GLN A 6 -26.63 52.39 5.48
CA GLN A 6 -26.21 51.33 4.56
C GLN A 6 -24.67 51.17 4.57
N LYS A 7 -23.91 52.27 4.60
CA LYS A 7 -22.44 52.22 4.66
C LYS A 7 -21.92 51.61 5.96
N LEU A 8 -22.58 51.91 7.09
CA LEU A 8 -22.23 51.31 8.39
C LEU A 8 -22.56 49.80 8.45
N ILE A 9 -23.68 49.40 7.88
CA ILE A 9 -24.04 47.97 7.77
C ILE A 9 -23.04 47.23 6.90
N LEU A 10 -22.67 47.79 5.74
CA LEU A 10 -21.70 47.19 4.83
C LEU A 10 -20.32 47.05 5.50
N GLN A 11 -19.86 48.05 6.23
CA GLN A 11 -18.60 47.97 6.97
C GLN A 11 -18.62 46.88 8.06
N LYS A 12 -19.73 46.75 8.79
CA LYS A 12 -19.88 45.66 9.81
C LYS A 12 -19.89 44.29 9.16
N VAL A 13 -20.57 44.11 8.01
CA VAL A 13 -20.60 42.86 7.28
C VAL A 13 -19.21 42.54 6.74
N LEU A 14 -18.53 43.50 6.11
CA LEU A 14 -17.18 43.32 5.59
C LEU A 14 -16.20 42.97 6.71
N GLY A 15 -16.28 43.62 7.86
CA GLY A 15 -15.48 43.31 9.05
C GLY A 15 -15.70 41.89 9.58
N LYS A 16 -16.96 41.35 9.53
CA LYS A 16 -17.25 39.96 9.88
C LYS A 16 -16.64 39.00 8.89
N ILE A 17 -16.79 39.27 7.57
CA ILE A 17 -16.22 38.44 6.52
C ILE A 17 -14.69 38.36 6.65
N ILE A 18 -14.01 39.47 6.85
CA ILE A 18 -12.55 39.52 7.03
C ILE A 18 -12.12 38.66 8.24
N ARG A 19 -12.85 38.74 9.37
CA ARG A 19 -12.54 37.90 10.55
C ARG A 19 -12.72 36.43 10.28
N ILE A 20 -13.79 36.04 9.57
CA ILE A 20 -14.03 34.64 9.18
C ILE A 20 -12.92 34.15 8.26
N ILE A 21 -12.55 34.91 7.23
CA ILE A 21 -11.44 34.57 6.32
C ILE A 21 -10.13 34.45 7.10
N GLY A 22 -9.82 35.40 7.98
CA GLY A 22 -8.63 35.35 8.83
C GLY A 22 -8.59 34.12 9.75
N PHE A 23 -9.73 33.78 10.36
CA PHE A 23 -9.86 32.58 11.18
C PHE A 23 -9.68 31.28 10.37
N LEU A 24 -10.31 31.19 9.19
CA LEU A 24 -10.12 30.03 8.29
C LEU A 24 -8.67 29.91 7.80
N ALA A 25 -8.02 31.03 7.44
CA ALA A 25 -6.61 31.05 7.08
C ALA A 25 -5.71 30.60 8.24
N PHE A 26 -6.00 31.04 9.45
CA PHE A 26 -5.29 30.58 10.66
C PHE A 26 -5.48 29.08 10.90
N LEU A 27 -6.70 28.57 10.80
CA LEU A 27 -6.98 27.13 10.95
C LEU A 27 -6.25 26.31 9.88
N THR A 28 -6.26 26.80 8.63
CA THR A 28 -5.54 26.15 7.54
C THR A 28 -4.03 26.12 7.80
N PHE A 29 -3.46 27.24 8.23
CA PHE A 29 -2.05 27.34 8.57
C PHE A 29 -1.69 26.44 9.77
N ALA A 30 -2.50 26.44 10.82
CA ALA A 30 -2.32 25.56 11.97
C ALA A 30 -2.41 24.07 11.58
N PHE A 31 -3.37 23.73 10.72
CA PHE A 31 -3.49 22.38 10.17
C PHE A 31 -2.22 21.98 9.41
N PHE A 32 -1.71 22.83 8.51
CA PHE A 32 -0.47 22.53 7.79
C PHE A 32 0.73 22.41 8.73
N LEU A 33 0.85 23.26 9.73
CA LEU A 33 1.92 23.14 10.72
C LEU A 33 1.85 21.77 11.44
N VAL A 34 0.68 21.43 11.98
CA VAL A 34 0.50 20.18 12.73
C VAL A 34 0.71 18.95 11.85
N THR A 35 0.22 18.97 10.60
CA THR A 35 0.39 17.85 9.68
C THR A 35 1.81 17.75 9.11
N TRP A 36 2.55 18.86 9.04
CA TRP A 36 3.93 18.88 8.57
C TRP A 36 4.92 18.34 9.60
N TYR A 37 4.71 18.65 10.87
CA TYR A 37 5.59 18.20 11.94
C TYR A 37 5.18 16.80 12.43
N GLY A 38 6.11 15.86 12.34
CA GLY A 38 5.99 14.57 13.02
C GLY A 38 6.34 14.67 14.50
N VAL A 39 6.19 13.59 15.20
CA VAL A 39 6.64 13.47 16.60
C VAL A 39 7.90 12.62 16.63
N PRO A 40 8.87 12.95 17.50
CA PRO A 40 10.05 12.11 17.68
C PRO A 40 9.67 10.65 17.92
N GLU A 41 10.42 9.77 17.31
CA GLU A 41 10.24 8.32 17.37
C GLU A 41 10.20 7.83 18.82
N ARG A 42 9.20 7.00 19.14
CA ARG A 42 9.14 6.25 20.39
C ARG A 42 9.30 4.77 20.05
N GLY A 43 10.49 4.24 20.27
CA GLY A 43 10.78 2.83 20.04
C GLY A 43 11.49 2.54 18.70
N SER A 44 11.82 1.26 18.48
CA SER A 44 12.44 0.79 17.25
C SER A 44 11.37 0.36 16.25
N ALA A 45 11.17 1.13 15.18
CA ALA A 45 10.32 0.71 14.08
C ALA A 45 10.95 -0.50 13.36
N LYS A 46 10.14 -1.47 13.01
CA LYS A 46 10.56 -2.60 12.17
C LYS A 46 10.50 -2.18 10.70
N TYR A 47 11.53 -2.57 9.95
CA TYR A 47 11.57 -2.35 8.50
C TYR A 47 11.51 -3.68 7.78
N GLY A 48 10.74 -3.72 6.70
CA GLY A 48 10.62 -4.83 5.78
C GLY A 48 10.78 -4.37 4.34
N VAL A 49 10.71 -5.31 3.42
CA VAL A 49 10.74 -5.04 1.98
C VAL A 49 9.61 -5.78 1.28
N THR A 50 9.09 -5.20 0.19
CA THR A 50 8.22 -5.92 -0.75
C THR A 50 9.12 -6.55 -1.81
N PHE A 51 9.14 -7.88 -1.90
CA PHE A 51 9.84 -8.59 -2.96
C PHE A 51 8.87 -9.00 -4.06
N SER A 52 9.19 -8.65 -5.31
CA SER A 52 8.37 -8.94 -6.48
C SER A 52 9.16 -9.72 -7.53
N THR A 53 8.72 -10.94 -7.85
CA THR A 53 9.26 -11.75 -8.96
C THR A 53 9.07 -11.04 -10.30
N VAL A 54 7.93 -10.36 -10.48
CA VAL A 54 7.63 -9.56 -11.67
C VAL A 54 8.66 -8.44 -11.85
N MET A 55 8.98 -7.72 -10.76
CA MET A 55 10.00 -6.66 -10.82
C MET A 55 11.39 -7.21 -11.11
N ALA A 56 11.77 -8.30 -10.46
CA ALA A 56 13.08 -8.93 -10.73
C ALA A 56 13.21 -9.29 -12.23
N ARG A 57 12.18 -9.92 -12.81
CA ARG A 57 12.18 -10.25 -14.24
C ARG A 57 12.17 -9.01 -15.14
N GLN A 58 11.43 -7.94 -14.77
CA GLN A 58 11.45 -6.68 -15.51
C GLN A 58 12.84 -6.01 -15.51
N LEU A 59 13.60 -6.20 -14.45
CA LEU A 59 14.99 -5.73 -14.31
C LEU A 59 16.01 -6.71 -14.90
N GLU A 60 15.57 -7.82 -15.50
CA GLU A 60 16.42 -8.87 -16.07
C GLU A 60 17.38 -9.51 -15.05
N ILE A 61 16.96 -9.57 -13.78
CA ILE A 61 17.70 -10.21 -12.70
C ILE A 61 16.97 -11.48 -12.23
N ASP A 62 17.75 -12.48 -11.79
CA ASP A 62 17.19 -13.75 -11.31
C ASP A 62 16.42 -13.56 -10.01
N PRO A 63 15.12 -13.99 -9.93
CA PRO A 63 14.32 -13.81 -8.74
C PRO A 63 14.86 -14.51 -7.49
N ARG A 64 15.45 -15.72 -7.63
CA ARG A 64 16.00 -16.46 -6.48
C ARG A 64 17.26 -15.81 -5.94
N ALA A 65 18.19 -15.47 -6.83
CA ALA A 65 19.41 -14.76 -6.45
C ALA A 65 19.10 -13.39 -5.82
N THR A 66 18.10 -12.69 -6.36
CA THR A 66 17.64 -11.41 -5.79
C THR A 66 17.05 -11.59 -4.39
N TYR A 67 16.21 -12.62 -4.19
CA TYR A 67 15.65 -12.93 -2.89
C TYR A 67 16.75 -13.27 -1.87
N ASP A 68 17.73 -14.09 -2.28
CA ASP A 68 18.87 -14.41 -1.42
C ASP A 68 19.67 -13.17 -1.02
N ALA A 69 19.97 -12.27 -1.97
CA ALA A 69 20.63 -11.00 -1.65
C ALA A 69 19.82 -10.13 -0.68
N ILE A 70 18.50 -10.09 -0.79
CA ILE A 70 17.62 -9.39 0.15
C ILE A 70 17.70 -10.01 1.55
N VAL A 71 17.77 -11.33 1.65
CA VAL A 71 17.81 -12.05 2.93
C VAL A 71 19.19 -12.03 3.54
N ASP A 72 20.23 -12.32 2.75
CA ASP A 72 21.60 -12.51 3.25
C ASP A 72 22.42 -11.21 3.27
N ASP A 73 22.42 -10.43 2.19
CA ASP A 73 23.26 -9.23 2.06
C ASP A 73 22.58 -8.00 2.68
N LEU A 74 21.30 -7.74 2.34
CA LEU A 74 20.54 -6.66 2.96
C LEU A 74 20.13 -7.00 4.39
N GLY A 75 20.01 -8.27 4.73
CA GLY A 75 19.62 -8.73 6.05
C GLY A 75 18.16 -8.50 6.39
N ALA A 76 17.27 -8.43 5.39
CA ALA A 76 15.84 -8.26 5.62
C ALA A 76 15.27 -9.43 6.45
N ARG A 77 14.40 -9.12 7.42
CA ARG A 77 13.74 -10.12 8.29
C ARG A 77 12.22 -10.03 8.25
N LEU A 78 11.68 -9.16 7.42
CA LEU A 78 10.26 -9.03 7.13
C LEU A 78 10.10 -8.80 5.62
N ILE A 79 9.42 -9.71 4.95
CA ILE A 79 9.21 -9.66 3.50
C ILE A 79 7.70 -9.73 3.21
N ARG A 80 7.18 -8.75 2.51
CA ARG A 80 5.88 -8.79 1.88
C ARG A 80 6.05 -9.44 0.51
N LEU A 81 5.42 -10.59 0.30
CA LEU A 81 5.63 -11.46 -0.86
C LEU A 81 4.33 -11.62 -1.66
N PRO A 82 4.13 -10.87 -2.74
CA PRO A 82 3.04 -11.14 -3.67
C PRO A 82 3.20 -12.50 -4.33
N VAL A 83 2.19 -13.36 -4.19
CA VAL A 83 2.11 -14.66 -4.87
C VAL A 83 1.26 -14.46 -6.12
N TYR A 84 1.89 -14.12 -7.23
CA TYR A 84 1.19 -13.73 -8.44
C TYR A 84 0.48 -14.92 -9.08
N TRP A 85 -0.84 -14.81 -9.25
CA TRP A 85 -1.66 -15.84 -9.89
C TRP A 85 -1.15 -16.22 -11.28
N SER A 86 -0.74 -15.23 -12.07
CA SER A 86 -0.11 -15.46 -13.39
C SER A 86 1.18 -16.28 -13.34
N ASP A 87 1.87 -16.33 -12.22
CA ASP A 87 3.10 -17.11 -12.06
C ASP A 87 2.81 -18.56 -11.70
N ILE A 88 1.83 -18.78 -10.82
CA ILE A 88 1.56 -20.09 -10.22
C ILE A 88 0.54 -20.91 -10.99
N GLU A 89 -0.31 -20.33 -11.87
CA GLU A 89 -1.33 -21.04 -12.65
C GLU A 89 -1.32 -20.54 -14.11
N ARG A 90 -0.23 -20.86 -14.82
CA ARG A 90 -0.06 -20.46 -16.23
C ARG A 90 -1.05 -21.16 -17.17
N GLU A 91 -1.46 -22.38 -16.80
CA GLU A 91 -2.49 -23.19 -17.48
C GLU A 91 -3.62 -23.46 -16.50
N ASP A 92 -4.86 -23.38 -16.97
CA ASP A 92 -6.06 -23.60 -16.16
C ASP A 92 -6.03 -24.93 -15.38
N GLY A 93 -6.15 -24.84 -14.06
CA GLY A 93 -6.14 -25.98 -13.14
C GLY A 93 -4.76 -26.59 -12.86
N LYS A 94 -3.67 -26.01 -13.39
CA LYS A 94 -2.31 -26.52 -13.18
C LYS A 94 -1.48 -25.54 -12.36
N PHE A 95 -1.44 -25.77 -11.06
CA PHE A 95 -0.64 -24.98 -10.15
C PHE A 95 0.82 -25.44 -10.10
N ASP A 96 1.76 -24.51 -10.29
CA ASP A 96 3.21 -24.69 -10.09
C ASP A 96 3.69 -23.71 -9.01
N PHE A 97 4.02 -24.24 -7.86
CA PHE A 97 4.52 -23.48 -6.73
C PHE A 97 6.05 -23.53 -6.59
N SER A 98 6.76 -24.16 -7.50
CA SER A 98 8.21 -24.46 -7.36
C SER A 98 9.09 -23.24 -7.09
N GLU A 99 8.74 -22.07 -7.63
CA GLU A 99 9.46 -20.82 -7.38
C GLU A 99 9.15 -20.27 -5.99
N TYR A 100 7.87 -20.25 -5.59
CA TYR A 100 7.46 -19.73 -4.29
C TYR A 100 7.86 -20.67 -3.15
N ASP A 101 7.85 -22.00 -3.36
CA ASP A 101 8.38 -22.97 -2.41
C ASP A 101 9.83 -22.66 -2.01
N TYR A 102 10.64 -22.23 -2.98
CA TYR A 102 12.00 -21.79 -2.69
C TYR A 102 12.03 -20.60 -1.72
N PHE A 103 11.21 -19.58 -1.96
CA PHE A 103 11.19 -18.38 -1.12
C PHE A 103 10.70 -18.68 0.31
N PHE A 104 9.67 -19.51 0.45
CA PHE A 104 9.17 -19.91 1.77
C PHE A 104 10.18 -20.77 2.52
N ALA A 105 10.78 -21.77 1.88
CA ALA A 105 11.82 -22.60 2.49
C ALA A 105 13.04 -21.76 2.94
N ARG A 106 13.45 -20.82 2.09
CA ARG A 106 14.56 -19.92 2.40
C ARG A 106 14.24 -18.99 3.57
N ALA A 107 13.00 -18.51 3.65
CA ALA A 107 12.53 -17.69 4.76
C ALA A 107 12.54 -18.49 6.08
N GLU A 108 12.08 -19.72 6.06
CA GLU A 108 12.10 -20.62 7.22
C GLU A 108 13.52 -20.89 7.70
N GLU A 109 14.43 -21.22 6.78
CA GLU A 109 15.84 -21.44 7.08
C GLU A 109 16.50 -20.23 7.76
N LYS A 110 16.14 -19.03 7.32
CA LYS A 110 16.78 -17.77 7.77
C LYS A 110 16.00 -17.02 8.85
N GLY A 111 14.87 -17.56 9.30
CA GLY A 111 14.01 -16.91 10.30
C GLY A 111 13.41 -15.59 9.80
N VAL A 112 13.08 -15.51 8.51
CA VAL A 112 12.44 -14.36 7.87
C VAL A 112 10.93 -14.48 8.01
N MET A 113 10.27 -13.39 8.40
CA MET A 113 8.82 -13.29 8.45
C MET A 113 8.27 -12.93 7.08
N ILE A 114 7.24 -13.66 6.63
CA ILE A 114 6.57 -13.41 5.35
C ILE A 114 5.14 -12.92 5.58
N ILE A 115 4.75 -11.96 4.75
CA ILE A 115 3.36 -11.53 4.54
C ILE A 115 3.01 -11.90 3.09
N PRO A 116 2.44 -13.10 2.84
CA PRO A 116 2.01 -13.44 1.49
C PRO A 116 0.85 -12.56 1.08
N VAL A 117 0.85 -12.11 -0.18
CA VAL A 117 -0.25 -11.36 -0.79
C VAL A 117 -0.93 -12.23 -1.83
N VAL A 118 -2.24 -12.42 -1.70
CA VAL A 118 -3.06 -13.30 -2.55
C VAL A 118 -4.20 -12.53 -3.21
N GLY A 119 -4.68 -13.02 -4.33
CA GLY A 119 -5.76 -12.42 -5.11
C GLY A 119 -5.32 -12.01 -6.51
N ARG A 120 -6.09 -11.13 -7.15
CA ARG A 120 -5.89 -10.71 -8.55
C ARG A 120 -5.20 -9.36 -8.71
N LYS A 121 -5.47 -8.43 -7.78
CA LYS A 121 -4.86 -7.10 -7.74
C LYS A 121 -3.75 -7.11 -6.69
N LEU A 122 -2.52 -7.28 -7.12
CA LEU A 122 -1.36 -7.43 -6.25
C LEU A 122 -0.37 -6.27 -6.46
N PRO A 123 0.50 -6.00 -5.46
CA PRO A 123 1.52 -4.98 -5.60
C PRO A 123 2.36 -5.14 -6.86
N ARG A 124 2.78 -4.07 -7.41
CA ARG A 124 3.55 -3.87 -8.63
C ARG A 124 2.67 -3.54 -9.83
N TRP A 125 2.90 -2.36 -10.37
CA TRP A 125 2.24 -1.89 -11.60
C TRP A 125 2.39 -2.89 -12.76
N PRO A 126 1.33 -3.23 -13.51
CA PRO A 126 -0.01 -2.62 -13.52
C PRO A 126 -0.98 -3.17 -12.46
N GLU A 127 -0.54 -3.89 -11.46
CA GLU A 127 -1.28 -4.46 -10.32
C GLU A 127 -2.27 -5.58 -10.69
N CYS A 128 -2.60 -5.76 -11.95
CA CYS A 128 -3.45 -6.88 -12.41
C CYS A 128 -2.57 -8.03 -12.90
N HIS A 129 -2.41 -9.04 -12.06
CA HIS A 129 -1.51 -10.19 -12.31
C HIS A 129 -2.30 -11.47 -12.48
N ILE A 130 -3.19 -11.49 -13.49
CA ILE A 130 -4.05 -12.63 -13.81
C ILE A 130 -3.48 -13.42 -15.01
N PRO A 131 -3.64 -14.74 -15.03
CA PRO A 131 -3.19 -15.55 -16.17
C PRO A 131 -4.02 -15.25 -17.43
N GLU A 132 -3.39 -15.36 -18.60
CA GLU A 132 -4.00 -15.03 -19.89
C GLU A 132 -5.30 -15.82 -20.15
N TRP A 133 -5.31 -17.12 -19.80
CA TRP A 133 -6.46 -17.98 -19.96
C TRP A 133 -7.70 -17.51 -19.17
N SER A 134 -7.51 -16.74 -18.08
CA SER A 134 -8.61 -16.26 -17.25
C SER A 134 -9.31 -15.00 -17.80
N LYS A 135 -8.70 -14.30 -18.75
CA LYS A 135 -9.24 -13.05 -19.30
C LYS A 135 -10.62 -13.19 -19.96
N PRO A 136 -10.90 -14.24 -20.77
CA PRO A 136 -12.20 -14.41 -21.42
C PRO A 136 -13.30 -14.94 -20.52
N LEU A 137 -13.01 -15.31 -19.27
CA LEU A 137 -14.01 -15.88 -18.36
C LEU A 137 -15.10 -14.87 -18.01
N SER A 138 -16.33 -15.37 -17.84
CA SER A 138 -17.41 -14.58 -17.25
C SER A 138 -17.04 -14.08 -15.85
N ALA A 139 -17.65 -13.00 -15.38
CA ALA A 139 -17.36 -12.45 -14.06
C ALA A 139 -17.53 -13.49 -12.94
N GLN A 140 -18.55 -14.35 -13.04
CA GLN A 140 -18.81 -15.37 -12.03
C GLN A 140 -17.76 -16.50 -12.05
N GLU A 141 -17.36 -16.96 -13.22
CA GLU A 141 -16.31 -17.98 -13.36
C GLU A 141 -14.96 -17.43 -12.92
N PHE A 142 -14.65 -16.21 -13.35
CA PHE A 142 -13.44 -15.52 -12.94
C PHE A 142 -13.33 -15.43 -11.42
N GLN A 143 -14.40 -15.00 -10.73
CA GLN A 143 -14.41 -14.91 -9.26
C GLN A 143 -14.17 -16.29 -8.61
N LYS A 144 -14.80 -17.37 -9.12
CA LYS A 144 -14.54 -18.74 -8.64
C LYS A 144 -13.07 -19.14 -8.80
N ARG A 145 -12.41 -18.71 -9.88
CA ARG A 145 -10.98 -19.01 -10.10
C ARG A 145 -10.07 -18.24 -9.18
N VAL A 146 -10.36 -16.96 -8.91
CA VAL A 146 -9.65 -16.17 -7.88
C VAL A 146 -9.78 -16.85 -6.50
N GLU A 147 -10.97 -17.31 -6.15
CA GLU A 147 -11.19 -18.03 -4.89
C GLU A 147 -10.43 -19.37 -4.83
N ALA A 148 -10.32 -20.07 -5.95
CA ALA A 148 -9.55 -21.32 -6.07
C ALA A 148 -8.04 -21.06 -5.92
N GLU A 149 -7.52 -19.99 -6.54
CA GLU A 149 -6.14 -19.54 -6.37
C GLU A 149 -5.83 -19.25 -4.90
N ILE A 150 -6.66 -18.43 -4.23
CA ILE A 150 -6.47 -18.10 -2.80
C ILE A 150 -6.45 -19.39 -1.95
N ARG A 151 -7.38 -20.32 -2.20
CA ARG A 151 -7.39 -21.60 -1.49
C ARG A 151 -6.11 -22.40 -1.72
N ALA A 152 -5.63 -22.46 -2.95
CA ALA A 152 -4.44 -23.22 -3.30
C ALA A 152 -3.20 -22.65 -2.58
N VAL A 153 -3.02 -21.33 -2.62
CA VAL A 153 -1.89 -20.65 -1.98
C VAL A 153 -1.94 -20.79 -0.45
N VAL A 154 -3.11 -20.49 0.15
CA VAL A 154 -3.25 -20.55 1.62
C VAL A 154 -3.10 -21.99 2.12
N SER A 155 -3.74 -22.98 1.48
CA SER A 155 -3.60 -24.40 1.87
C SER A 155 -2.16 -24.88 1.80
N ARG A 156 -1.38 -24.39 0.83
CA ARG A 156 0.02 -24.78 0.68
C ARG A 156 0.91 -24.21 1.77
N TYR A 157 0.71 -22.95 2.15
CA TYR A 157 1.63 -22.24 3.04
C TYR A 157 1.09 -22.00 4.45
N ALA A 158 -0.13 -22.42 4.78
CA ALA A 158 -0.68 -22.30 6.13
C ALA A 158 0.17 -23.00 7.21
N ALA A 159 0.86 -24.08 6.87
CA ALA A 159 1.75 -24.76 7.81
C ALA A 159 3.12 -24.07 7.99
N SER A 160 3.48 -23.13 7.13
CA SER A 160 4.77 -22.45 7.19
C SER A 160 4.88 -21.52 8.42
N PRO A 161 5.90 -21.72 9.29
CA PRO A 161 6.12 -20.82 10.43
C PRO A 161 6.60 -19.43 10.02
N ALA A 162 7.05 -19.25 8.78
CA ALA A 162 7.47 -17.95 8.26
C ALA A 162 6.29 -16.99 8.05
N VAL A 163 5.08 -17.50 7.77
CA VAL A 163 3.89 -16.68 7.56
C VAL A 163 3.41 -16.06 8.86
N ILE A 164 3.33 -14.73 8.92
CA ILE A 164 2.86 -14.02 10.12
C ILE A 164 1.45 -13.44 9.98
N ARG A 165 0.99 -13.18 8.77
CA ARG A 165 -0.37 -12.74 8.41
C ARG A 165 -0.56 -12.83 6.91
N TRP A 166 -1.81 -12.82 6.45
CA TRP A 166 -2.18 -12.87 5.04
C TRP A 166 -2.63 -11.50 4.56
N GLN A 167 -2.09 -11.01 3.47
CA GLN A 167 -2.67 -9.87 2.77
C GLN A 167 -3.59 -10.38 1.65
N ILE A 168 -4.78 -9.78 1.57
CA ILE A 168 -5.75 -10.05 0.51
C ILE A 168 -5.84 -8.81 -0.37
N GLU A 169 -5.59 -8.98 -1.66
CA GLU A 169 -5.59 -7.93 -2.67
C GLU A 169 -4.65 -6.74 -2.34
N ASN A 170 -4.45 -5.85 -3.27
CA ASN A 170 -3.77 -4.58 -3.05
C ASN A 170 -4.76 -3.43 -3.23
N GLU A 171 -4.93 -2.59 -2.19
CA GLU A 171 -5.81 -1.43 -2.20
C GLU A 171 -7.19 -1.73 -2.87
N PRO A 172 -7.95 -2.74 -2.40
CA PRO A 172 -9.15 -3.24 -3.09
C PRO A 172 -10.27 -2.20 -3.21
N PHE A 173 -10.30 -1.22 -2.32
CA PHE A 173 -11.32 -0.16 -2.28
C PHE A 173 -10.85 1.17 -2.85
N HIS A 174 -9.59 1.23 -3.31
CA HIS A 174 -9.06 2.46 -3.90
C HIS A 174 -9.61 2.64 -5.32
N ILE A 175 -10.17 3.84 -5.57
CA ILE A 175 -10.85 4.14 -6.85
C ILE A 175 -9.89 4.52 -7.97
N TYR A 176 -8.66 4.88 -7.64
CA TYR A 176 -7.61 5.21 -8.58
C TYR A 176 -6.61 4.06 -8.67
N GLY A 177 -6.06 3.86 -9.84
CA GLY A 177 -5.12 2.79 -10.13
C GLY A 177 -5.57 1.98 -11.33
N SER A 178 -4.65 1.27 -11.94
CA SER A 178 -4.93 0.46 -13.12
C SER A 178 -5.67 -0.81 -12.75
N GLY A 179 -5.13 -1.59 -11.89
CA GLY A 179 -5.67 -2.88 -11.54
C GLY A 179 -6.31 -3.63 -12.70
N CYS A 180 -7.21 -4.52 -12.39
CA CYS A 180 -7.99 -5.26 -13.38
C CYS A 180 -9.26 -4.46 -13.76
N ALA A 181 -9.13 -3.45 -14.64
CA ALA A 181 -10.17 -2.45 -14.93
C ALA A 181 -11.54 -3.05 -15.27
N ASP A 182 -11.58 -4.13 -16.06
CA ASP A 182 -12.81 -4.84 -16.46
C ASP A 182 -13.30 -5.79 -15.35
N LYS A 183 -12.51 -6.06 -14.35
CA LYS A 183 -12.75 -7.03 -13.27
C LYS A 183 -12.68 -6.34 -11.91
N LYS A 184 -13.51 -5.31 -11.71
CA LYS A 184 -13.57 -4.55 -10.46
C LYS A 184 -13.79 -5.46 -9.25
N ILE A 185 -13.12 -5.13 -8.16
CA ILE A 185 -13.26 -5.83 -6.88
C ILE A 185 -14.40 -5.19 -6.11
N SER A 186 -15.40 -5.98 -5.75
CA SER A 186 -16.49 -5.55 -4.88
C SER A 186 -16.17 -5.81 -3.40
N ALA A 187 -16.89 -5.14 -2.51
CA ALA A 187 -16.78 -5.44 -1.08
C ALA A 187 -17.17 -6.89 -0.76
N GLY A 188 -18.15 -7.44 -1.48
CA GLY A 188 -18.56 -8.85 -1.35
C GLY A 188 -17.46 -9.82 -1.78
N ASP A 189 -16.71 -9.50 -2.84
CA ASP A 189 -15.56 -10.32 -3.26
C ASP A 189 -14.51 -10.38 -2.15
N VAL A 190 -14.16 -9.23 -1.57
CA VAL A 190 -13.20 -9.16 -0.47
C VAL A 190 -13.69 -9.92 0.76
N ASP A 191 -14.98 -9.80 1.10
CA ASP A 191 -15.58 -10.53 2.22
C ASP A 191 -15.53 -12.06 2.01
N ALA A 192 -15.79 -12.53 0.77
CA ALA A 192 -15.68 -13.94 0.41
C ALA A 192 -14.22 -14.44 0.49
N GLN A 193 -13.26 -13.66 -0.04
CA GLN A 193 -11.84 -13.99 0.02
C GLN A 193 -11.34 -14.07 1.47
N ILE A 194 -11.73 -13.13 2.33
CA ILE A 194 -11.43 -13.16 3.76
C ILE A 194 -11.99 -14.43 4.43
N ALA A 195 -13.23 -14.78 4.12
CA ALA A 195 -13.86 -15.99 4.68
C ALA A 195 -13.11 -17.26 4.26
N ILE A 196 -12.62 -17.33 3.03
CA ILE A 196 -11.78 -18.42 2.54
C ILE A 196 -10.49 -18.53 3.36
N VAL A 197 -9.73 -17.44 3.48
CA VAL A 197 -8.47 -17.46 4.23
C VAL A 197 -8.71 -17.87 5.68
N ARG A 198 -9.70 -17.27 6.35
CA ARG A 198 -10.05 -17.59 7.76
C ARG A 198 -10.50 -19.04 7.95
N SER A 199 -11.06 -19.69 6.92
CA SER A 199 -11.45 -21.11 6.99
C SER A 199 -10.25 -22.07 6.95
N LEU A 200 -9.09 -21.61 6.50
CA LEU A 200 -7.88 -22.39 6.28
C LEU A 200 -6.76 -22.03 7.26
N ASP A 201 -6.71 -20.79 7.72
CA ASP A 201 -5.66 -20.29 8.62
C ASP A 201 -6.22 -19.22 9.56
N SER A 202 -5.88 -19.36 10.86
CA SER A 202 -6.32 -18.42 11.91
C SER A 202 -5.46 -17.16 12.03
N ARG A 203 -4.39 -17.02 11.26
CA ARG A 203 -3.50 -15.86 11.28
C ARG A 203 -4.22 -14.58 10.88
N PRO A 204 -3.73 -13.42 11.35
CA PRO A 204 -4.36 -12.14 11.03
C PRO A 204 -4.45 -11.86 9.54
N ILE A 205 -5.53 -11.16 9.16
CA ILE A 205 -5.75 -10.66 7.79
C ILE A 205 -5.30 -9.20 7.71
N MET A 206 -4.63 -8.86 6.63
CA MET A 206 -4.28 -7.50 6.26
C MET A 206 -4.99 -7.11 4.96
N LEU A 207 -5.59 -5.94 4.94
CA LEU A 207 -5.99 -5.22 3.74
C LEU A 207 -5.16 -3.95 3.61
N THR A 208 -5.02 -3.45 2.40
CA THR A 208 -4.27 -2.21 2.16
C THR A 208 -5.17 -1.10 1.62
N ASP A 209 -4.74 0.15 1.79
CA ASP A 209 -5.41 1.34 1.26
C ASP A 209 -4.40 2.48 1.11
N SER A 210 -4.69 3.44 0.23
CA SER A 210 -3.84 4.63 0.08
C SER A 210 -3.76 5.44 1.37
N GLY A 211 -2.56 5.75 1.79
CA GLY A 211 -2.32 6.60 2.95
C GLY A 211 -2.84 8.01 2.75
N GLU A 212 -2.65 8.55 1.54
CA GLU A 212 -3.02 9.91 1.17
C GLU A 212 -4.50 10.04 0.84
N GLN A 213 -5.01 9.19 -0.05
CA GLN A 213 -6.31 9.33 -0.69
C GLN A 213 -7.36 8.35 -0.16
N GLY A 214 -6.94 7.26 0.51
CA GLY A 214 -7.80 6.19 0.94
C GLY A 214 -8.77 6.58 2.06
N ILE A 215 -9.97 6.00 2.02
CA ILE A 215 -10.93 6.03 3.13
C ILE A 215 -10.81 4.70 3.88
N TRP A 216 -9.96 4.63 4.84
CA TRP A 216 -9.51 3.43 5.55
C TRP A 216 -10.60 2.60 6.20
N SER A 217 -11.79 3.19 6.41
CA SER A 217 -12.89 2.51 7.13
C SER A 217 -13.35 1.21 6.48
N SER A 218 -13.32 1.10 5.14
CA SER A 218 -13.75 -0.12 4.43
C SER A 218 -12.82 -1.29 4.71
N SER A 219 -11.51 -1.03 4.74
CA SER A 219 -10.48 -2.02 5.07
C SER A 219 -10.47 -2.35 6.56
N LEU A 220 -10.53 -1.34 7.44
CA LEU A 220 -10.51 -1.51 8.90
C LEU A 220 -11.72 -2.28 9.45
N LYS A 221 -12.88 -2.18 8.82
CA LYS A 221 -14.07 -2.96 9.21
C LYS A 221 -13.89 -4.47 8.98
N ARG A 222 -12.98 -4.88 8.10
CA ARG A 222 -12.84 -6.26 7.61
C ARG A 222 -11.59 -6.96 8.08
N ALA A 223 -10.47 -6.26 8.10
CA ALA A 223 -9.15 -6.81 8.38
C ALA A 223 -8.70 -6.57 9.82
N ASP A 224 -7.70 -7.31 10.26
CA ASP A 224 -7.03 -7.15 11.55
C ASP A 224 -5.90 -6.11 11.45
N TYR A 225 -5.30 -6.00 10.27
CA TYR A 225 -4.28 -5.02 9.93
C TYR A 225 -4.72 -4.16 8.74
N LEU A 226 -4.47 -2.88 8.82
CA LEU A 226 -4.47 -1.98 7.68
C LEU A 226 -3.03 -1.65 7.31
N GLY A 227 -2.62 -2.00 6.09
CA GLY A 227 -1.41 -1.50 5.48
C GLY A 227 -1.71 -0.22 4.68
N ILE A 228 -0.94 0.83 4.91
CA ILE A 228 -1.10 2.07 4.13
C ILE A 228 0.09 2.29 3.22
N SER A 229 -0.15 2.91 2.07
CA SER A 229 0.92 3.49 1.26
C SER A 229 1.37 4.85 1.82
N MET A 230 2.65 5.19 1.64
CA MET A 230 3.21 6.50 1.93
C MET A 230 4.03 6.96 0.72
N TYR A 231 3.33 7.54 -0.25
CA TYR A 231 3.92 8.06 -1.49
C TYR A 231 3.98 9.59 -1.43
N TYR A 232 5.14 10.12 -1.12
CA TYR A 232 5.32 11.58 -1.06
C TYR A 232 5.30 12.25 -2.42
N GLN A 233 5.52 11.49 -3.48
CA GLN A 233 5.45 11.99 -4.84
C GLN A 233 4.99 10.88 -5.79
N VAL A 234 4.21 11.27 -6.79
CA VAL A 234 3.72 10.38 -7.84
C VAL A 234 3.98 11.02 -9.20
N TRP A 235 4.06 10.20 -10.24
CA TRP A 235 4.08 10.67 -11.61
C TRP A 235 2.65 10.92 -12.10
N ASN A 236 2.47 11.99 -12.82
CA ASN A 236 1.24 12.31 -13.53
C ASN A 236 1.61 12.78 -14.94
N ASP A 237 0.93 12.28 -15.97
CA ASP A 237 1.31 12.57 -17.36
C ASP A 237 1.21 14.05 -17.72
N THR A 238 0.30 14.79 -17.10
CA THR A 238 0.13 16.23 -17.31
C THR A 238 1.07 17.05 -16.45
N LEU A 239 1.06 16.81 -15.13
CA LEU A 239 1.79 17.61 -14.14
C LEU A 239 3.22 17.10 -13.89
N LYS A 240 3.59 15.97 -14.51
CA LYS A 240 4.86 15.26 -14.31
C LYS A 240 4.99 14.80 -12.85
N VAL A 241 5.79 15.45 -12.05
CA VAL A 241 5.98 15.09 -10.63
C VAL A 241 4.99 15.86 -9.77
N VAL A 242 4.03 15.15 -9.20
CA VAL A 242 3.11 15.67 -8.19
C VAL A 242 3.63 15.29 -6.80
N ARG A 243 3.81 16.28 -5.93
CA ARG A 243 4.18 16.06 -4.54
C ARG A 243 2.99 16.30 -3.66
N PHE A 244 2.68 15.32 -2.83
CA PHE A 244 1.64 15.50 -1.83
C PHE A 244 2.08 16.52 -0.76
N PRO A 245 1.24 17.48 -0.42
CA PRO A 245 1.56 18.54 0.56
C PRO A 245 1.42 18.02 2.01
N PHE A 246 1.58 16.72 2.22
CA PHE A 246 1.38 16.10 3.53
C PHE A 246 2.71 15.73 4.17
N GLY A 247 2.91 16.18 5.40
CA GLY A 247 4.05 15.77 6.21
C GLY A 247 3.74 14.52 7.04
N PRO A 248 4.71 14.06 7.85
CA PRO A 248 4.55 12.87 8.71
C PRO A 248 3.38 12.96 9.69
N GLY A 249 3.11 14.15 10.20
CA GLY A 249 2.00 14.42 11.13
C GLY A 249 0.62 14.13 10.54
N PHE A 250 0.44 14.26 9.22
CA PHE A 250 -0.81 13.92 8.55
C PHE A 250 -1.15 12.43 8.74
N TYR A 251 -0.23 11.53 8.42
CA TYR A 251 -0.43 10.10 8.57
C TYR A 251 -0.65 9.69 10.02
N ARG A 252 0.13 10.31 10.93
CA ARG A 252 0.00 10.08 12.36
C ARG A 252 -1.37 10.48 12.89
N ILE A 253 -1.87 11.69 12.55
CA ILE A 253 -3.19 12.15 12.99
C ILE A 253 -4.28 11.27 12.42
N LYS A 254 -4.19 10.96 11.13
CA LYS A 254 -5.13 10.05 10.48
C LYS A 254 -5.12 8.67 11.14
N GLY A 255 -3.92 8.11 11.40
CA GLY A 255 -3.76 6.85 12.12
C GLY A 255 -4.33 6.88 13.53
N PHE A 256 -4.10 7.96 14.28
CA PHE A 256 -4.66 8.15 15.61
C PHE A 256 -6.20 8.21 15.58
N LEU A 257 -6.78 8.97 14.67
CA LEU A 257 -8.24 9.09 14.55
C LEU A 257 -8.88 7.76 14.18
N PHE A 258 -8.33 7.04 13.20
CA PHE A 258 -8.86 5.73 12.83
C PHE A 258 -8.61 4.67 13.91
N GLY A 259 -7.47 4.72 14.60
CA GLY A 259 -7.19 3.86 15.76
C GLY A 259 -8.17 4.06 16.90
N TRP A 260 -8.68 5.29 17.09
CA TRP A 260 -9.76 5.53 18.08
C TRP A 260 -11.07 4.82 17.69
N PHE A 261 -11.46 4.89 16.41
CA PHE A 261 -12.70 4.23 15.96
C PHE A 261 -12.56 2.71 15.81
N TYR A 262 -11.33 2.20 15.66
CA TYR A 262 -11.01 0.79 15.47
C TYR A 262 -9.86 0.37 16.40
N PRO A 263 -10.06 0.36 17.73
CA PRO A 263 -8.96 0.18 18.70
C PRO A 263 -8.30 -1.19 18.65
N ASP A 264 -8.99 -2.21 18.16
CA ASP A 264 -8.46 -3.57 18.04
C ASP A 264 -7.71 -3.81 16.72
N LYS A 265 -7.62 -2.79 15.86
CA LYS A 265 -6.97 -2.90 14.56
C LYS A 265 -5.60 -2.26 14.58
N LYS A 266 -4.67 -2.86 13.83
CA LYS A 266 -3.31 -2.34 13.69
C LYS A 266 -3.14 -1.63 12.36
N ILE A 267 -2.48 -0.48 12.37
CA ILE A 267 -2.18 0.31 11.17
C ILE A 267 -0.65 0.31 11.01
N ILE A 268 -0.19 -0.10 9.83
CA ILE A 268 1.23 -0.15 9.47
C ILE A 268 1.46 0.53 8.12
N VAL A 269 2.69 0.85 7.79
CA VAL A 269 3.07 1.26 6.43
C VAL A 269 3.45 0.01 5.64
N SER A 270 2.64 -0.37 4.65
CA SER A 270 2.86 -1.54 3.79
C SER A 270 3.57 -1.20 2.48
N GLU A 271 3.60 0.08 2.11
CA GLU A 271 4.27 0.59 0.92
C GLU A 271 4.91 1.94 1.20
N LEU A 272 6.14 1.91 1.70
CA LEU A 272 6.95 3.11 1.87
C LEU A 272 7.73 3.36 0.58
N GLN A 273 7.53 4.52 -0.03
CA GLN A 273 8.16 4.83 -1.32
C GLN A 273 9.68 4.75 -1.26
N ALA A 274 10.25 3.77 -1.92
CA ALA A 274 11.70 3.55 -2.00
C ALA A 274 12.25 3.66 -3.43
N GLU A 275 11.37 3.69 -4.43
CA GLU A 275 11.72 3.68 -5.85
C GLU A 275 11.27 4.94 -6.58
N PRO A 276 11.91 5.28 -7.72
CA PRO A 276 11.45 6.37 -8.56
C PRO A 276 10.17 5.98 -9.31
N TRP A 277 9.18 6.87 -9.32
CA TRP A 277 8.00 6.74 -10.18
C TRP A 277 8.13 7.69 -11.36
N GLY A 278 8.17 7.10 -12.56
CA GLY A 278 8.37 7.81 -13.81
C GLY A 278 7.21 7.61 -14.79
N PRO A 279 7.37 8.11 -16.03
CA PRO A 279 6.33 8.04 -17.07
C PRO A 279 6.07 6.64 -17.63
N VAL A 280 6.98 5.71 -17.39
CA VAL A 280 6.94 4.32 -17.86
C VAL A 280 7.43 3.40 -16.74
N LEU A 281 7.39 2.09 -16.95
CA LEU A 281 7.95 1.11 -16.01
C LEU A 281 9.43 1.42 -15.73
N LEU A 282 9.87 1.19 -14.52
CA LEU A 282 11.19 1.57 -14.01
C LEU A 282 12.36 1.21 -14.93
N PRO A 283 12.42 0.02 -15.54
CA PRO A 283 13.53 -0.32 -16.44
C PRO A 283 13.67 0.60 -17.66
N TYR A 284 12.57 1.24 -18.06
CA TYR A 284 12.52 2.11 -19.24
C TYR A 284 12.57 3.60 -18.89
N VAL A 285 12.66 3.94 -17.61
CA VAL A 285 12.85 5.33 -17.18
C VAL A 285 14.32 5.72 -17.40
N ASP A 286 14.55 6.88 -18.01
CA ASP A 286 15.89 7.44 -18.14
C ASP A 286 16.61 7.52 -16.78
N PHE A 287 17.88 7.11 -16.74
CA PHE A 287 18.63 6.99 -15.48
C PHE A 287 18.79 8.33 -14.75
N GLU A 288 19.02 9.41 -15.47
CA GLU A 288 19.10 10.75 -14.87
C GLU A 288 17.74 11.19 -14.27
N LEU A 289 16.65 10.77 -14.93
CA LEU A 289 15.32 10.99 -14.37
C LEU A 289 15.09 10.14 -13.11
N GLN A 290 15.53 8.87 -13.11
CA GLN A 290 15.45 8.03 -11.91
C GLN A 290 16.18 8.70 -10.73
N LEU A 291 17.41 9.17 -10.91
CA LEU A 291 18.19 9.85 -9.87
C LEU A 291 17.55 11.17 -9.42
N ARG A 292 16.84 11.87 -10.29
CA ARG A 292 16.07 13.07 -9.91
C ARG A 292 14.83 12.74 -9.11
N LEU A 293 14.17 11.61 -9.43
CA LEU A 293 12.94 11.16 -8.76
C LEU A 293 13.24 10.51 -7.41
N MET A 294 14.27 9.66 -7.35
CA MET A 294 14.72 9.00 -6.13
C MET A 294 16.26 8.92 -6.14
N ASN A 295 16.87 9.41 -5.09
CA ASN A 295 18.31 9.32 -4.82
C ASN A 295 18.53 9.13 -3.33
N GLU A 296 19.77 8.93 -2.91
CA GLU A 296 20.13 8.67 -1.51
C GLU A 296 19.53 9.72 -0.54
N LYS A 297 19.62 10.99 -0.87
CA LYS A 297 19.09 12.09 -0.03
C LYS A 297 17.57 11.97 0.15
N ARG A 298 16.85 11.67 -0.94
CA ARG A 298 15.38 11.48 -0.91
C ARG A 298 15.01 10.22 -0.17
N PHE A 299 15.72 9.13 -0.39
CA PHE A 299 15.52 7.87 0.33
C PHE A 299 15.68 8.06 1.84
N ARG A 300 16.78 8.72 2.27
CA ARG A 300 16.98 9.07 3.69
C ARG A 300 15.85 9.94 4.25
N GLU A 301 15.36 10.88 3.45
CA GLU A 301 14.21 11.73 3.85
C GLU A 301 12.91 10.90 3.97
N VAL A 302 12.66 9.95 3.09
CA VAL A 302 11.50 9.04 3.18
C VAL A 302 11.56 8.22 4.47
N ILE A 303 12.70 7.61 4.78
CA ILE A 303 12.90 6.88 6.03
C ILE A 303 12.70 7.80 7.24
N ARG A 304 13.28 9.00 7.23
CA ARG A 304 13.09 9.98 8.30
C ARG A 304 11.61 10.34 8.51
N ARG A 305 10.85 10.54 7.44
CA ARG A 305 9.42 10.86 7.51
C ARG A 305 8.60 9.70 8.03
N ALA A 306 8.90 8.46 7.62
CA ALA A 306 8.24 7.26 8.14
C ALA A 306 8.45 7.15 9.66
N ARG A 307 9.68 7.37 10.15
CA ARG A 307 9.99 7.41 11.60
C ARG A 307 9.17 8.47 12.33
N LEU A 308 9.06 9.68 11.78
CA LEU A 308 8.28 10.77 12.37
C LEU A 308 6.76 10.54 12.31
N ALA A 309 6.28 9.73 11.39
CA ALA A 309 4.88 9.30 11.34
C ALA A 309 4.54 8.30 12.47
N GLY A 310 5.55 7.56 12.97
CA GLY A 310 5.46 6.79 14.20
C GLY A 310 4.70 5.47 14.09
N PHE A 311 4.67 4.85 12.91
CA PHE A 311 4.15 3.48 12.74
C PHE A 311 5.20 2.44 13.15
N GLU A 312 4.74 1.34 13.76
CA GLU A 312 5.61 0.28 14.27
C GLU A 312 6.29 -0.55 13.17
N GLU A 313 5.63 -0.71 12.02
CA GLU A 313 6.16 -1.45 10.87
C GLU A 313 6.10 -0.58 9.61
N ASN A 314 7.19 -0.62 8.84
CA ASN A 314 7.35 0.11 7.59
C ASN A 314 7.96 -0.83 6.54
N ILE A 315 7.22 -1.12 5.46
CA ILE A 315 7.64 -2.00 4.38
C ILE A 315 7.93 -1.16 3.13
N LEU A 316 9.16 -1.27 2.63
CA LEU A 316 9.67 -0.60 1.43
C LEU A 316 9.26 -1.36 0.17
#